data_53551b2cb34473d6912ab2505bab964d
#
_entry.id   53551b2cb34473d6912ab2505bab964d
#
_cell.length_a   1.000
_cell.length_b   1.000
_cell.length_c   1.000
_cell.angle_alpha   90.00
_cell.angle_beta   90.00
_cell.angle_gamma   90.00
#
_symmetry.space_group_name_H-M   'P 1'
#
loop_
_entity.id
_entity.type
_entity.pdbx_description
1 polymer ?
#
loop_
_entity_poly.entity_id
_entity_poly.type
_entity_poly.pdbx_seq_one_letter_code
_entity_poly.pdbx_strand_id
1 'polypeptide(L)'
;MTETKPSPEEKTSSEEKTLEEQLQEMTNIAKRAMADLQNFKTQMAKEKQEYAKFAKIQVLDSFLPILDNLNLALKQTPEDLKENNFIKGIEQIQKQLVKITENFGLTPISHENLNPHHHEIISSIPGEQDKIIEVIEQGYLMDDRVIKPSKVVVGKD
;
A
#
# COMPACT_ATOMS: atom_id res chain seq x y z
N MET A 1 -6.43 24.05 79.61
CA MET A 1 -6.16 23.60 78.22
C MET A 1 -6.99 22.36 78.00
N THR A 2 -8.19 22.53 77.33
CA THR A 2 -9.12 21.44 77.04
C THR A 2 -8.89 21.08 75.59
N GLU A 3 -8.26 19.91 75.33
CA GLU A 3 -8.18 19.32 74.02
C GLU A 3 -9.55 18.81 73.62
N THR A 4 -10.19 19.44 72.66
CA THR A 4 -11.45 18.99 72.07
C THR A 4 -11.13 17.83 71.11
N LYS A 5 -11.45 16.62 71.52
CA LYS A 5 -11.44 15.43 70.62
C LYS A 5 -12.46 15.69 69.49
N PRO A 6 -12.12 15.48 68.22
CA PRO A 6 -13.04 15.63 67.14
C PRO A 6 -14.16 14.57 67.24
N SER A 7 -15.40 15.00 66.94
CA SER A 7 -16.57 14.14 67.01
C SER A 7 -16.54 12.99 66.00
N PRO A 8 -17.23 11.86 66.23
CA PRO A 8 -17.26 10.76 65.29
C PRO A 8 -17.81 11.13 63.89
N GLU A 9 -18.69 12.12 63.85
CA GLU A 9 -19.31 12.63 62.58
C GLU A 9 -18.33 13.37 61.69
N GLU A 10 -17.34 14.10 62.22
CA GLU A 10 -16.32 14.78 61.41
C GLU A 10 -15.32 13.81 60.77
N LYS A 11 -15.04 12.66 61.44
CA LYS A 11 -14.17 11.61 60.87
C LYS A 11 -14.83 10.87 59.71
N THR A 12 -16.11 10.56 59.85
CA THR A 12 -16.88 9.86 58.80
C THR A 12 -17.02 10.72 57.53
N SER A 13 -17.28 12.03 57.68
CA SER A 13 -17.40 12.97 56.56
C SER A 13 -16.06 13.21 55.82
N SER A 14 -14.93 13.19 56.51
CA SER A 14 -13.64 13.33 55.86
C SER A 14 -13.14 12.05 55.19
N GLU A 15 -13.50 10.88 55.76
CA GLU A 15 -13.21 9.59 55.14
C GLU A 15 -14.10 9.32 53.90
N GLU A 16 -15.36 9.72 53.91
CA GLU A 16 -16.25 9.64 52.77
C GLU A 16 -15.79 10.57 51.62
N LYS A 17 -15.35 11.79 51.90
CA LYS A 17 -14.79 12.69 50.87
C LYS A 17 -13.51 12.12 50.23
N THR A 18 -12.64 11.56 51.00
CA THR A 18 -11.41 10.92 50.48
C THR A 18 -11.71 9.65 49.67
N LEU A 19 -12.75 8.90 50.03
CA LEU A 19 -13.17 7.72 49.33
C LEU A 19 -13.81 8.09 47.98
N GLU A 20 -14.64 9.11 47.93
CA GLU A 20 -15.23 9.66 46.71
C GLU A 20 -14.17 10.20 45.74
N GLU A 21 -13.18 10.92 46.24
CA GLU A 21 -12.05 11.41 45.44
C GLU A 21 -11.24 10.26 44.84
N GLN A 22 -10.93 9.23 45.64
CA GLN A 22 -10.26 8.02 45.13
C GLN A 22 -11.08 7.29 44.07
N LEU A 23 -12.38 7.16 44.28
CA LEU A 23 -13.28 6.54 43.28
C LEU A 23 -13.30 7.34 41.96
N GLN A 24 -13.34 8.67 42.06
CA GLN A 24 -13.29 9.54 40.90
C GLN A 24 -11.97 9.45 40.14
N GLU A 25 -10.85 9.40 40.84
CA GLU A 25 -9.52 9.23 40.26
C GLU A 25 -9.41 7.87 39.56
N MET A 26 -9.80 6.78 40.23
CA MET A 26 -9.81 5.44 39.61
C MET A 26 -10.73 5.38 38.38
N THR A 27 -11.88 6.04 38.45
CA THR A 27 -12.81 6.10 37.32
C THR A 27 -12.19 6.87 36.14
N ASN A 28 -11.48 7.94 36.39
CA ASN A 28 -10.78 8.72 35.36
C ASN A 28 -9.63 7.93 34.75
N ILE A 29 -8.85 7.23 35.56
CA ILE A 29 -7.80 6.32 35.09
C ILE A 29 -8.39 5.20 34.22
N ALA A 30 -9.48 4.57 34.66
CA ALA A 30 -10.16 3.53 33.89
C ALA A 30 -10.69 4.05 32.55
N LYS A 31 -11.33 5.21 32.52
CA LYS A 31 -11.82 5.86 31.28
C LYS A 31 -10.66 6.15 30.32
N ARG A 32 -9.55 6.68 30.84
CA ARG A 32 -8.36 6.94 30.02
C ARG A 32 -7.77 5.66 29.47
N ALA A 33 -7.61 4.63 30.30
CA ALA A 33 -7.10 3.32 29.86
C ALA A 33 -8.01 2.68 28.80
N MET A 34 -9.34 2.84 28.93
CA MET A 34 -10.29 2.36 27.90
C MET A 34 -10.13 3.14 26.58
N ALA A 35 -9.96 4.47 26.64
CA ALA A 35 -9.73 5.29 25.45
C ALA A 35 -8.40 4.92 24.77
N ASP A 36 -7.34 4.75 25.55
CA ASP A 36 -6.03 4.35 25.04
C ASP A 36 -6.09 2.95 24.39
N LEU A 37 -6.80 2.01 25.02
CA LEU A 37 -7.02 0.67 24.47
C LEU A 37 -7.81 0.73 23.14
N GLN A 38 -8.82 1.57 23.04
CA GLN A 38 -9.60 1.75 21.82
C GLN A 38 -8.74 2.35 20.71
N ASN A 39 -7.94 3.37 21.02
CA ASN A 39 -6.99 3.96 20.08
C ASN A 39 -5.96 2.94 19.60
N PHE A 40 -5.40 2.16 20.54
CA PHE A 40 -4.46 1.08 20.23
C PHE A 40 -5.07 0.03 19.29
N LYS A 41 -6.30 -0.44 19.57
CA LYS A 41 -6.99 -1.39 18.69
C LYS A 41 -7.19 -0.84 17.28
N THR A 42 -7.58 0.44 17.17
CA THR A 42 -7.78 1.09 15.87
C THR A 42 -6.47 1.21 15.11
N GLN A 43 -5.40 1.60 15.81
CA GLN A 43 -4.06 1.70 15.23
C GLN A 43 -3.55 0.34 14.75
N MET A 44 -3.66 -0.69 15.58
CA MET A 44 -3.26 -2.06 15.25
C MET A 44 -4.04 -2.63 14.05
N ALA A 45 -5.33 -2.30 13.93
CA ALA A 45 -6.13 -2.71 12.77
C ALA A 45 -5.61 -2.06 11.46
N LYS A 46 -5.26 -0.77 11.50
CA LYS A 46 -4.65 -0.06 10.36
C LYS A 46 -3.30 -0.66 9.99
N GLU A 47 -2.42 -0.83 10.97
CA GLU A 47 -1.08 -1.40 10.74
C GLU A 47 -1.16 -2.80 10.15
N LYS A 48 -2.10 -3.64 10.62
CA LYS A 48 -2.33 -4.96 10.06
C LYS A 48 -2.73 -4.91 8.58
N GLN A 49 -3.59 -3.96 8.20
CA GLN A 49 -4.00 -3.76 6.81
C GLN A 49 -2.83 -3.28 5.95
N GLU A 50 -2.04 -2.32 6.43
CA GLU A 50 -0.87 -1.82 5.73
C GLU A 50 0.19 -2.91 5.56
N TYR A 51 0.42 -3.73 6.60
CA TYR A 51 1.35 -4.85 6.53
C TYR A 51 0.91 -5.91 5.52
N ALA A 52 -0.37 -6.25 5.48
CA ALA A 52 -0.92 -7.17 4.49
C ALA A 52 -0.77 -6.61 3.06
N LYS A 53 -0.99 -5.31 2.87
CA LYS A 53 -0.79 -4.62 1.60
C LYS A 53 0.68 -4.63 1.19
N PHE A 54 1.59 -4.34 2.11
CA PHE A 54 3.03 -4.36 1.86
C PHE A 54 3.53 -5.75 1.46
N ALA A 55 3.12 -6.80 2.19
CA ALA A 55 3.47 -8.18 1.86
C ALA A 55 2.97 -8.58 0.45
N LYS A 56 1.76 -8.15 0.09
CA LYS A 56 1.18 -8.35 -1.24
C LYS A 56 2.03 -7.69 -2.33
N ILE A 57 2.44 -6.44 -2.11
CA ILE A 57 3.30 -5.68 -3.04
C ILE A 57 4.64 -6.39 -3.23
N GLN A 58 5.28 -6.87 -2.17
CA GLN A 58 6.56 -7.57 -2.27
C GLN A 58 6.50 -8.84 -3.12
N VAL A 59 5.42 -9.61 -2.97
CA VAL A 59 5.21 -10.81 -3.81
C VAL A 59 5.04 -10.42 -5.28
N LEU A 60 4.23 -9.38 -5.54
CA LEU A 60 3.99 -8.91 -6.90
C LEU A 60 5.24 -8.34 -7.54
N ASP A 61 6.02 -7.55 -6.81
CA ASP A 61 7.30 -6.99 -7.30
C ASP A 61 8.29 -8.08 -7.70
N SER A 62 8.34 -9.18 -6.95
CA SER A 62 9.15 -10.35 -7.29
C SER A 62 8.65 -11.10 -8.53
N PHE A 63 7.36 -10.99 -8.84
CA PHE A 63 6.71 -11.70 -9.95
C PHE A 63 6.74 -10.90 -11.26
N LEU A 64 6.67 -9.56 -11.19
CA LEU A 64 6.62 -8.69 -12.38
C LEU A 64 7.77 -8.92 -13.37
N PRO A 65 9.04 -9.14 -12.96
CA PRO A 65 10.12 -9.43 -13.91
C PRO A 65 9.88 -10.68 -14.77
N ILE A 66 9.16 -11.67 -14.25
CA ILE A 66 8.82 -12.88 -15.01
C ILE A 66 7.85 -12.52 -16.14
N LEU A 67 6.85 -11.67 -15.82
CA LEU A 67 5.88 -11.19 -16.80
C LEU A 67 6.57 -10.32 -17.88
N ASP A 68 7.52 -9.46 -17.48
CA ASP A 68 8.28 -8.64 -18.42
C ASP A 68 9.13 -9.48 -19.38
N ASN A 69 9.81 -10.49 -18.87
CA ASN A 69 10.59 -11.41 -19.69
C ASN A 69 9.70 -12.20 -20.67
N LEU A 70 8.51 -12.58 -20.24
CA LEU A 70 7.54 -13.25 -21.11
C LEU A 70 7.02 -12.30 -22.20
N ASN A 71 6.72 -11.05 -21.85
CA ASN A 71 6.32 -10.01 -22.81
C ASN A 71 7.44 -9.76 -23.84
N LEU A 72 8.68 -9.67 -23.37
CA LEU A 72 9.84 -9.48 -24.22
C LEU A 72 10.03 -10.65 -25.19
N ALA A 73 9.92 -11.88 -24.70
CA ALA A 73 10.02 -13.07 -25.53
C ALA A 73 8.93 -13.11 -26.62
N LEU A 74 7.71 -12.77 -26.26
CA LEU A 74 6.60 -12.68 -27.24
C LEU A 74 6.82 -11.55 -28.25
N LYS A 75 7.32 -10.38 -27.81
CA LYS A 75 7.64 -9.24 -28.68
C LYS A 75 8.73 -9.58 -29.70
N GLN A 76 9.70 -10.40 -29.30
CA GLN A 76 10.82 -10.84 -30.15
C GLN A 76 10.50 -12.06 -31.01
N THR A 77 9.29 -12.60 -30.93
CA THR A 77 8.88 -13.76 -31.73
C THR A 77 8.91 -13.39 -33.22
N PRO A 78 9.64 -14.16 -34.07
CA PRO A 78 9.66 -13.96 -35.50
C PRO A 78 8.27 -14.02 -36.12
N GLU A 79 8.02 -13.23 -37.18
CA GLU A 79 6.69 -13.12 -37.83
C GLU A 79 6.16 -14.45 -38.31
N ASP A 80 7.05 -15.31 -38.84
CA ASP A 80 6.71 -16.64 -39.36
C ASP A 80 6.26 -17.62 -38.26
N LEU A 81 6.60 -17.35 -36.98
CA LEU A 81 6.20 -18.19 -35.85
C LEU A 81 4.98 -17.64 -35.10
N LYS A 82 4.56 -16.39 -35.30
CA LYS A 82 3.42 -15.80 -34.58
C LYS A 82 2.13 -16.59 -34.72
N GLU A 83 1.90 -17.20 -35.88
CA GLU A 83 0.72 -18.05 -36.12
C GLU A 83 0.84 -19.46 -35.54
N ASN A 84 1.99 -19.83 -34.98
CA ASN A 84 2.20 -21.17 -34.44
C ASN A 84 1.34 -21.38 -33.18
N ASN A 85 0.69 -22.52 -33.07
CA ASN A 85 -0.18 -22.89 -31.97
C ASN A 85 0.56 -22.88 -30.61
N PHE A 86 1.86 -23.17 -30.61
CA PHE A 86 2.68 -23.09 -29.40
C PHE A 86 2.80 -21.63 -28.92
N ILE A 87 3.11 -20.68 -29.80
CA ILE A 87 3.19 -19.25 -29.48
C ILE A 87 1.83 -18.73 -29.00
N LYS A 88 0.73 -19.10 -29.66
CA LYS A 88 -0.64 -18.76 -29.21
C LYS A 88 -0.93 -19.29 -27.80
N GLY A 89 -0.41 -20.48 -27.46
CA GLY A 89 -0.49 -21.03 -26.12
C GLY A 89 0.26 -20.18 -25.07
N ILE A 90 1.47 -19.71 -25.42
CA ILE A 90 2.27 -18.82 -24.57
C ILE A 90 1.57 -17.46 -24.37
N GLU A 91 0.98 -16.89 -25.42
CA GLU A 91 0.18 -15.67 -25.31
C GLU A 91 -1.02 -15.82 -24.37
N GLN A 92 -1.67 -16.98 -24.38
CA GLN A 92 -2.77 -17.26 -23.44
C GLN A 92 -2.27 -17.31 -21.99
N ILE A 93 -1.12 -17.93 -21.75
CA ILE A 93 -0.48 -17.93 -20.42
C ILE A 93 -0.17 -16.50 -19.98
N GLN A 94 0.43 -15.69 -20.86
CA GLN A 94 0.71 -14.28 -20.59
C GLN A 94 -0.57 -13.51 -20.22
N LYS A 95 -1.66 -13.66 -20.97
CA LYS A 95 -2.96 -13.02 -20.66
C LYS A 95 -3.51 -13.48 -19.31
N GLN A 96 -3.35 -14.75 -18.95
CA GLN A 96 -3.77 -15.25 -17.63
C GLN A 96 -2.94 -14.63 -16.50
N LEU A 97 -1.62 -14.47 -16.70
CA LEU A 97 -0.75 -13.83 -15.72
C LEU A 97 -1.11 -12.35 -15.52
N VAL A 98 -1.37 -11.61 -16.60
CA VAL A 98 -1.86 -10.22 -16.52
C VAL A 98 -3.17 -10.17 -15.74
N LYS A 99 -4.12 -11.04 -16.02
CA LYS A 99 -5.39 -11.08 -15.30
C LYS A 99 -5.22 -11.41 -13.81
N ILE A 100 -4.24 -12.22 -13.46
CA ILE A 100 -3.88 -12.48 -12.06
C ILE A 100 -3.38 -11.19 -11.40
N THR A 101 -2.48 -10.43 -12.05
CA THR A 101 -1.98 -9.16 -11.50
C THR A 101 -3.10 -8.14 -11.30
N GLU A 102 -4.05 -8.05 -12.23
CA GLU A 102 -5.25 -7.21 -12.11
C GLU A 102 -6.13 -7.63 -10.92
N ASN A 103 -6.36 -8.93 -10.73
CA ASN A 103 -7.11 -9.46 -9.58
C ASN A 103 -6.43 -9.13 -8.23
N PHE A 104 -5.13 -8.95 -8.24
CA PHE A 104 -4.38 -8.45 -7.08
C PHE A 104 -4.46 -6.92 -6.93
N GLY A 105 -5.12 -6.22 -7.83
CA GLY A 105 -5.33 -4.77 -7.79
C GLY A 105 -4.21 -3.97 -8.45
N LEU A 106 -3.38 -4.60 -9.29
CA LEU A 106 -2.45 -3.86 -10.14
C LEU A 106 -3.19 -3.33 -11.37
N THR A 107 -2.97 -2.06 -11.68
CA THR A 107 -3.41 -1.41 -12.91
C THR A 107 -2.20 -1.03 -13.75
N PRO A 108 -2.19 -1.34 -15.07
CA PRO A 108 -1.11 -0.91 -15.93
C PRO A 108 -1.09 0.61 -16.06
N ILE A 109 0.11 1.18 -16.09
CA ILE A 109 0.29 2.62 -16.32
C ILE A 109 -0.06 2.95 -17.77
N SER A 110 -0.86 4.00 -17.97
CA SER A 110 -1.16 4.55 -19.28
C SER A 110 0.05 5.30 -19.86
N HIS A 111 0.24 5.20 -21.19
CA HIS A 111 1.35 5.82 -21.91
C HIS A 111 0.89 6.93 -22.86
N GLU A 112 -0.31 7.47 -22.68
CA GLU A 112 -0.82 8.58 -23.49
C GLU A 112 -0.03 9.85 -23.29
N ASN A 113 0.40 10.11 -22.05
CA ASN A 113 1.17 11.29 -21.68
C ASN A 113 2.37 10.89 -20.82
N LEU A 114 3.51 11.50 -21.08
CA LEU A 114 4.69 11.34 -20.26
C LEU A 114 4.47 11.94 -18.88
N ASN A 115 4.63 11.13 -17.85
CA ASN A 115 4.56 11.55 -16.45
C ASN A 115 5.81 11.10 -15.71
N PRO A 116 6.66 12.01 -15.23
CA PRO A 116 7.91 11.66 -14.54
C PRO A 116 7.74 10.79 -13.28
N HIS A 117 6.54 10.81 -12.66
CA HIS A 117 6.25 9.95 -11.52
C HIS A 117 5.91 8.51 -11.92
N HIS A 118 5.47 8.30 -13.16
CA HIS A 118 5.01 7.00 -13.66
C HIS A 118 5.97 6.37 -14.65
N HIS A 119 6.82 7.18 -15.28
CA HIS A 119 7.68 6.76 -16.39
C HIS A 119 9.15 7.01 -16.06
N GLU A 120 9.98 6.01 -16.28
CA GLU A 120 11.43 6.07 -16.26
C GLU A 120 11.94 6.14 -17.72
N ILE A 121 12.54 7.25 -18.09
CA ILE A 121 13.12 7.43 -19.43
C ILE A 121 14.47 6.74 -19.46
N ILE A 122 14.60 5.69 -20.26
CA ILE A 122 15.85 4.93 -20.42
C ILE A 122 16.65 5.38 -21.64
N SER A 123 16.00 5.97 -22.64
CA SER A 123 16.65 6.47 -23.86
C SER A 123 15.78 7.51 -24.54
N SER A 124 16.41 8.32 -25.40
CA SER A 124 15.72 9.24 -26.30
C SER A 124 16.17 9.03 -27.74
N ILE A 125 15.26 9.14 -28.68
CA ILE A 125 15.52 9.02 -30.13
C ILE A 125 14.90 10.21 -30.84
N PRO A 126 15.37 10.57 -32.06
CA PRO A 126 14.78 11.68 -32.83
C PRO A 126 13.27 11.48 -33.02
N GLY A 127 12.48 12.49 -32.66
CA GLY A 127 11.03 12.43 -32.74
C GLY A 127 10.37 13.58 -32.00
N GLU A 128 9.03 13.56 -31.91
CA GLU A 128 8.25 14.56 -31.20
C GLU A 128 8.65 14.64 -29.73
N GLN A 129 9.00 15.86 -29.28
CA GLN A 129 9.52 16.11 -27.93
C GLN A 129 8.56 15.58 -26.86
N ASP A 130 9.12 14.91 -25.85
CA ASP A 130 8.41 14.37 -24.68
C ASP A 130 7.30 13.34 -25.01
N LYS A 131 7.20 12.88 -26.26
CA LYS A 131 6.28 11.82 -26.62
C LYS A 131 6.90 10.45 -26.35
N ILE A 132 6.12 9.55 -25.76
CA ILE A 132 6.51 8.16 -25.58
C ILE A 132 6.47 7.48 -26.96
N ILE A 133 7.64 7.07 -27.43
CA ILE A 133 7.81 6.39 -28.72
C ILE A 133 7.71 4.88 -28.56
N GLU A 134 8.31 4.34 -27.49
CA GLU A 134 8.29 2.92 -27.21
C GLU A 134 8.23 2.64 -25.71
N VAL A 135 7.48 1.61 -25.34
CA VAL A 135 7.44 1.05 -23.99
C VAL A 135 8.28 -0.21 -23.98
N ILE A 136 9.36 -0.19 -23.20
CA ILE A 136 10.28 -1.33 -23.05
C ILE A 136 9.77 -2.27 -21.96
N GLU A 137 9.40 -1.70 -20.80
CA GLU A 137 8.81 -2.45 -19.69
C GLU A 137 7.52 -1.76 -19.24
N GLN A 138 6.46 -2.55 -19.06
CA GLN A 138 5.19 -2.06 -18.55
C GLN A 138 5.31 -1.75 -17.07
N GLY A 139 4.87 -0.55 -16.67
CA GLY A 139 4.73 -0.17 -15.28
C GLY A 139 3.34 -0.46 -14.72
N TYR A 140 3.26 -0.52 -13.39
CA TYR A 140 2.04 -0.86 -12.68
C TYR A 140 1.81 0.03 -11.46
N LEU A 141 0.53 0.35 -11.23
CA LEU A 141 0.04 1.05 -10.05
C LEU A 141 -0.77 0.10 -9.16
N MET A 142 -0.82 0.39 -7.87
CA MET A 142 -1.78 -0.19 -6.93
C MET A 142 -2.33 0.94 -6.04
N ASP A 143 -3.64 1.19 -6.10
CA ASP A 143 -4.30 2.28 -5.37
C ASP A 143 -3.53 3.61 -5.50
N ASP A 144 -3.29 4.09 -6.70
CA ASP A 144 -2.55 5.33 -7.04
C ASP A 144 -1.05 5.35 -6.64
N ARG A 145 -0.54 4.29 -6.03
CA ARG A 145 0.88 4.16 -5.73
C ARG A 145 1.60 3.44 -6.86
N VAL A 146 2.68 4.03 -7.36
CA VAL A 146 3.56 3.37 -8.32
C VAL A 146 4.27 2.21 -7.63
N ILE A 147 4.02 0.99 -8.12
CA ILE A 147 4.72 -0.22 -7.69
C ILE A 147 5.97 -0.41 -8.55
N LYS A 148 5.80 -0.26 -9.86
CA LYS A 148 6.87 -0.31 -10.84
C LYS A 148 6.64 0.79 -11.88
N PRO A 149 7.61 1.71 -12.14
CA PRO A 149 7.47 2.66 -13.23
C PRO A 149 7.57 1.95 -14.59
N SER A 150 6.94 2.52 -15.60
CA SER A 150 7.15 2.07 -16.97
C SER A 150 8.49 2.55 -17.48
N LYS A 151 9.30 1.68 -18.07
CA LYS A 151 10.51 2.08 -18.78
C LYS A 151 10.19 2.42 -20.23
N VAL A 152 10.49 3.64 -20.62
CA VAL A 152 10.08 4.19 -21.91
C VAL A 152 11.24 4.82 -22.66
N VAL A 153 11.10 4.82 -23.98
CA VAL A 153 11.93 5.61 -24.90
C VAL A 153 11.08 6.80 -25.35
N VAL A 154 11.64 8.01 -25.27
CA VAL A 154 10.95 9.24 -25.62
C VAL A 154 11.53 9.90 -26.86
N GLY A 155 10.71 10.70 -27.54
CA GLY A 155 11.17 11.57 -28.63
C GLY A 155 11.96 12.74 -28.07
N LYS A 156 13.00 13.14 -28.81
CA LYS A 156 13.79 14.33 -28.60
C LYS A 156 14.06 15.00 -29.95
N ASP A 157 13.90 16.33 -30.00
CA ASP A 157 14.27 17.17 -31.16
C ASP A 157 15.78 17.13 -31.45
#